data_b6b6f4c54e0f76bc9c41b2cc43da2017
#
_entry.id   b6b6f4c54e0f76bc9c41b2cc43da2017
#
_cell.length_a   1.000
_cell.length_b   1.000
_cell.length_c   1.000
_cell.angle_alpha   90.00
_cell.angle_beta   90.00
_cell.angle_gamma   90.00
#
_symmetry.space_group_name_H-M   'P 1'
#
loop_
_entity.id
_entity.type
_entity.pdbx_description
1 polymer ?
#
loop_
_entity_poly.entity_id
_entity_poly.type
_entity_poly.pdbx_seq_one_letter_code
_entity_poly.pdbx_strand_id
1 'polypeptide(L)'
;MGITLGKKQYASNGGTSKPAGHLRNHDPRKLRESSHPGTVPVVGTSPLTAAVAQIASSREASFTKDSADRLLLNWIVYSNQPFTLIEDDSFQELIKHIQPKYKLAKSANTIRSWVIRNYDDQKQEVRLETKNAIKQIQMSIDWRTSPHTSMYVIGIVSHFTSQRGNRMNPLLAVREIEGSHTGNALAEIVVKGITE
;
A
#
# COMPACT_ATOMS: atom_id res chain seq x y z
N MET A 1 11.97 40.65 -23.39
CA MET A 1 11.22 40.50 -22.12
C MET A 1 11.65 39.20 -21.45
N GLY A 2 12.51 39.31 -20.45
CA GLY A 2 13.07 38.16 -19.75
C GLY A 2 12.19 37.79 -18.56
N ILE A 3 11.79 36.52 -18.49
CA ILE A 3 11.07 35.97 -17.34
C ILE A 3 12.07 35.44 -16.35
N THR A 4 12.20 36.13 -15.22
CA THR A 4 13.09 35.73 -14.11
C THR A 4 12.36 34.68 -13.27
N LEU A 5 12.80 33.42 -13.35
CA LEU A 5 12.36 32.36 -12.44
C LEU A 5 12.99 32.56 -11.06
N GLY A 6 12.19 32.95 -10.09
CA GLY A 6 12.59 33.07 -8.69
C GLY A 6 12.91 31.70 -8.08
N LYS A 7 14.16 31.49 -7.71
CA LYS A 7 14.60 30.35 -6.90
C LYS A 7 14.03 30.49 -5.49
N LYS A 8 13.06 29.67 -5.11
CA LYS A 8 12.70 29.48 -3.68
C LYS A 8 13.81 28.70 -2.99
N GLN A 9 14.58 29.38 -2.15
CA GLN A 9 15.47 28.74 -1.19
C GLN A 9 14.64 28.19 -0.04
N TYR A 10 14.64 26.88 0.12
CA TYR A 10 14.15 26.22 1.33
C TYR A 10 15.25 26.32 2.39
N ALA A 11 15.03 27.14 3.42
CA ALA A 11 15.87 27.15 4.61
C ALA A 11 15.65 25.83 5.36
N SER A 12 16.65 24.98 5.39
CA SER A 12 16.68 23.78 6.23
C SER A 12 17.00 24.20 7.66
N ASN A 13 15.99 24.58 8.44
CA ASN A 13 16.13 24.68 9.89
C ASN A 13 15.98 23.28 10.50
N GLY A 14 16.98 22.45 10.30
CA GLY A 14 17.18 21.18 10.99
C GLY A 14 17.72 21.42 12.40
N GLY A 15 16.94 22.03 13.26
CA GLY A 15 17.22 22.07 14.69
C GLY A 15 16.71 20.80 15.35
N THR A 16 17.45 19.70 15.27
CA THR A 16 17.28 18.57 16.19
C THR A 16 17.87 18.98 17.54
N SER A 17 17.10 19.73 18.32
CA SER A 17 17.37 19.91 19.74
C SER A 17 17.21 18.56 20.41
N LYS A 18 18.32 17.90 20.71
CA LYS A 18 18.35 16.68 21.48
C LYS A 18 17.73 16.93 22.85
N PRO A 19 16.72 16.18 23.29
CA PRO A 19 16.26 16.22 24.66
C PRO A 19 17.22 15.35 25.53
N ALA A 20 18.48 15.80 25.68
CA ALA A 20 19.42 15.16 26.56
C ALA A 20 19.22 15.53 28.03
N GLY A 21 18.26 16.42 28.33
CA GLY A 21 18.00 16.88 29.70
C GLY A 21 16.96 16.06 30.48
N HIS A 22 16.12 15.27 29.81
CA HIS A 22 15.01 14.58 30.50
C HIS A 22 15.36 13.22 31.09
N LEU A 23 16.50 12.64 30.72
CA LEU A 23 16.93 11.31 31.19
C LEU A 23 17.77 11.33 32.49
N ARG A 24 18.13 12.52 33.02
CA ARG A 24 18.95 12.62 34.24
C ARG A 24 18.17 12.61 35.55
N ASN A 25 16.84 12.66 35.53
CA ASN A 25 16.03 12.73 36.77
C ASN A 25 15.31 11.43 37.14
N HIS A 26 15.56 10.32 36.42
CA HIS A 26 15.10 9.01 36.84
C HIS A 26 16.25 8.24 37.47
N ASP A 27 16.46 8.46 38.78
CA ASP A 27 17.33 7.63 39.62
C ASP A 27 16.63 6.29 39.87
N PRO A 28 17.10 5.16 39.31
CA PRO A 28 16.47 3.85 39.51
C PRO A 28 16.59 3.32 40.94
N ARG A 29 17.30 4.02 41.83
CA ARG A 29 17.47 3.61 43.24
C ARG A 29 16.35 4.07 44.15
N LYS A 30 15.51 5.01 43.72
CA LYS A 30 14.36 5.50 44.52
C LYS A 30 13.09 4.64 44.45
N LEU A 31 13.09 3.58 43.66
CA LEU A 31 11.93 2.69 43.51
C LEU A 31 12.01 1.42 44.38
N ARG A 32 12.96 1.33 45.33
CA ARG A 32 13.18 0.10 46.14
C ARG A 32 12.77 0.18 47.61
N GLU A 33 12.09 1.22 48.07
CA GLU A 33 11.64 1.28 49.46
C GLU A 33 10.14 1.62 49.57
N SER A 34 9.30 0.63 49.34
CA SER A 34 7.98 0.50 49.99
C SER A 34 7.40 -0.90 49.75
N SER A 35 8.06 -1.90 50.36
CA SER A 35 7.47 -3.22 50.52
C SER A 35 6.78 -3.30 51.89
N HIS A 36 5.49 -2.98 51.92
CA HIS A 36 4.59 -3.42 52.97
C HIS A 36 3.83 -4.62 52.45
N PRO A 37 3.77 -5.74 53.19
CA PRO A 37 2.92 -6.88 52.82
C PRO A 37 1.48 -6.56 53.24
N GLY A 38 0.78 -5.83 52.37
CA GLY A 38 -0.65 -5.63 52.49
C GLY A 38 -1.40 -6.67 51.65
N THR A 39 -2.24 -7.45 52.32
CA THR A 39 -3.22 -8.36 51.76
C THR A 39 -3.93 -7.71 50.56
N VAL A 40 -3.72 -8.29 49.36
CA VAL A 40 -4.35 -7.81 48.14
C VAL A 40 -5.83 -8.26 48.19
N PRO A 41 -6.82 -7.34 48.22
CA PRO A 41 -8.22 -7.73 48.04
C PRO A 41 -8.35 -8.24 46.61
N VAL A 42 -9.11 -9.32 46.42
CA VAL A 42 -9.53 -9.79 45.10
C VAL A 42 -10.31 -8.67 44.44
N VAL A 43 -9.66 -7.91 43.61
CA VAL A 43 -10.26 -6.75 42.92
C VAL A 43 -11.16 -7.29 41.81
N GLY A 44 -12.44 -7.02 41.93
CA GLY A 44 -13.35 -7.09 40.82
C GLY A 44 -12.75 -6.31 39.64
N THR A 45 -12.80 -6.88 38.44
CA THR A 45 -12.25 -6.33 37.20
C THR A 45 -12.64 -4.87 37.05
N SER A 46 -11.68 -3.95 37.18
CA SER A 46 -11.89 -2.51 36.99
C SER A 46 -12.53 -2.27 35.62
N PRO A 47 -13.45 -1.30 35.47
CA PRO A 47 -14.01 -0.94 34.15
C PRO A 47 -12.94 -0.67 33.09
N LEU A 48 -11.76 -0.18 33.52
CA LEU A 48 -10.62 0.06 32.64
C LEU A 48 -9.98 -1.24 32.15
N THR A 49 -9.82 -2.23 33.04
CA THR A 49 -9.28 -3.56 32.65
C THR A 49 -10.24 -4.31 31.75
N ALA A 50 -11.56 -4.18 31.97
CA ALA A 50 -12.55 -4.73 31.07
C ALA A 50 -12.56 -4.06 29.71
N ALA A 51 -12.43 -2.73 29.65
CA ALA A 51 -12.33 -1.97 28.40
C ALA A 51 -11.05 -2.34 27.62
N VAL A 52 -9.90 -2.44 28.29
CA VAL A 52 -8.65 -2.88 27.65
C VAL A 52 -8.75 -4.31 27.14
N ALA A 53 -9.37 -5.21 27.90
CA ALA A 53 -9.61 -6.59 27.47
C ALA A 53 -10.56 -6.65 26.26
N GLN A 54 -11.60 -5.81 26.22
CA GLN A 54 -12.49 -5.70 25.06
C GLN A 54 -11.78 -5.15 23.81
N ILE A 55 -10.91 -4.15 23.95
CA ILE A 55 -10.11 -3.62 22.85
C ILE A 55 -9.13 -4.69 22.34
N ALA A 56 -8.49 -5.43 23.23
CA ALA A 56 -7.59 -6.53 22.86
C ALA A 56 -8.35 -7.65 22.15
N SER A 57 -9.51 -8.07 22.68
CA SER A 57 -10.34 -9.11 22.06
C SER A 57 -10.96 -8.67 20.73
N SER A 58 -11.33 -7.40 20.57
CA SER A 58 -11.82 -6.87 19.30
C SER A 58 -10.73 -6.81 18.22
N ARG A 59 -9.47 -6.56 18.60
CA ARG A 59 -8.31 -6.65 17.68
C ARG A 59 -8.01 -8.09 17.27
N GLU A 60 -8.12 -9.05 18.17
CA GLU A 60 -7.95 -10.47 17.83
C GLU A 60 -9.12 -11.01 16.99
N ALA A 61 -10.36 -10.57 17.27
CA ALA A 61 -11.55 -10.97 16.51
C ALA A 61 -11.53 -10.45 15.07
N SER A 62 -10.74 -9.42 14.76
CA SER A 62 -10.64 -8.82 13.41
C SER A 62 -9.62 -9.48 12.51
N PHE A 63 -8.75 -10.38 13.02
CA PHE A 63 -7.78 -11.08 12.20
C PHE A 63 -8.44 -12.17 11.37
N THR A 64 -8.42 -12.01 10.05
CA THR A 64 -8.78 -13.06 9.11
C THR A 64 -7.61 -13.36 8.19
N LYS A 65 -7.47 -14.63 7.79
CA LYS A 65 -6.44 -15.02 6.84
C LYS A 65 -6.54 -14.21 5.55
N ASP A 66 -7.75 -14.02 5.03
CA ASP A 66 -8.00 -13.30 3.77
C ASP A 66 -7.59 -11.83 3.86
N SER A 67 -7.83 -11.17 5.01
CA SER A 67 -7.38 -9.79 5.20
C SER A 67 -5.87 -9.70 5.27
N ALA A 68 -5.21 -10.66 5.91
CA ALA A 68 -3.76 -10.72 6.00
C ALA A 68 -3.11 -11.01 4.62
N ASP A 69 -3.66 -11.97 3.86
CA ASP A 69 -3.22 -12.29 2.51
C ASP A 69 -3.33 -11.07 1.59
N ARG A 70 -4.44 -10.33 1.66
CA ARG A 70 -4.65 -9.09 0.89
C ARG A 70 -3.67 -7.99 1.28
N LEU A 71 -3.43 -7.78 2.58
CA LEU A 71 -2.48 -6.78 3.05
C LEU A 71 -1.05 -7.13 2.65
N LEU A 72 -0.68 -8.40 2.74
CA LEU A 72 0.61 -8.90 2.30
C LEU A 72 0.80 -8.68 0.79
N LEU A 73 -0.20 -9.06 -0.01
CA LEU A 73 -0.18 -8.85 -1.46
C LEU A 73 -0.01 -7.37 -1.81
N ASN A 74 -0.81 -6.50 -1.20
CA ASN A 74 -0.71 -5.06 -1.42
C ASN A 74 0.68 -4.53 -1.03
N TRP A 75 1.21 -4.96 0.11
CA TRP A 75 2.53 -4.52 0.54
C TRP A 75 3.62 -4.98 -0.44
N ILE A 76 3.60 -6.24 -0.89
CA ILE A 76 4.56 -6.76 -1.89
C ILE A 76 4.51 -5.92 -3.17
N VAL A 77 3.31 -5.64 -3.68
CA VAL A 77 3.12 -4.90 -4.94
C VAL A 77 3.53 -3.44 -4.79
N TYR A 78 3.04 -2.73 -3.77
CA TYR A 78 3.32 -1.29 -3.58
C TYR A 78 4.77 -1.02 -3.19
N SER A 79 5.41 -1.93 -2.45
CA SER A 79 6.82 -1.81 -2.05
C SER A 79 7.77 -2.44 -3.06
N ASN A 80 7.26 -2.92 -4.18
CA ASN A 80 8.03 -3.57 -5.26
C ASN A 80 8.95 -4.69 -4.75
N GLN A 81 8.43 -5.52 -3.83
CA GLN A 81 9.18 -6.62 -3.25
C GLN A 81 9.19 -7.84 -4.19
N PRO A 82 10.27 -8.62 -4.22
CA PRO A 82 10.30 -9.87 -4.97
C PRO A 82 9.30 -10.88 -4.40
N PHE A 83 8.62 -11.63 -5.24
CA PHE A 83 7.65 -12.65 -4.79
C PHE A 83 8.30 -13.78 -3.98
N THR A 84 9.61 -14.00 -4.17
CA THR A 84 10.40 -14.97 -3.43
C THR A 84 10.63 -14.58 -1.96
N LEU A 85 10.32 -13.33 -1.57
CA LEU A 85 10.44 -12.86 -0.19
C LEU A 85 9.70 -13.78 0.81
N ILE A 86 8.55 -14.33 0.42
CA ILE A 86 7.78 -15.22 1.28
C ILE A 86 8.45 -16.58 1.53
N GLU A 87 9.46 -16.92 0.73
CA GLU A 87 10.26 -18.15 0.86
C GLU A 87 11.50 -17.92 1.72
N ASP A 88 11.80 -16.66 2.11
CA ASP A 88 12.90 -16.31 3.01
C ASP A 88 12.59 -16.74 4.45
N ASP A 89 13.49 -17.51 5.03
CA ASP A 89 13.32 -18.08 6.37
C ASP A 89 13.17 -16.98 7.45
N SER A 90 13.96 -15.90 7.35
CA SER A 90 13.93 -14.81 8.31
C SER A 90 12.60 -14.05 8.24
N PHE A 91 12.06 -13.87 7.03
CA PHE A 91 10.75 -13.28 6.84
C PHE A 91 9.62 -14.17 7.39
N GLN A 92 9.71 -15.48 7.17
CA GLN A 92 8.76 -16.45 7.71
C GLN A 92 8.77 -16.46 9.24
N GLU A 93 9.95 -16.44 9.86
CA GLU A 93 10.10 -16.35 11.32
C GLU A 93 9.50 -15.06 11.86
N LEU A 94 9.76 -13.91 11.21
CA LEU A 94 9.19 -12.63 11.60
C LEU A 94 7.65 -12.68 11.58
N ILE A 95 7.06 -13.15 10.50
CA ILE A 95 5.60 -13.25 10.35
C ILE A 95 5.01 -14.20 11.38
N LYS A 96 5.64 -15.35 11.62
CA LYS A 96 5.23 -16.31 12.63
C LYS A 96 5.32 -15.74 14.05
N HIS A 97 6.32 -14.91 14.32
CA HIS A 97 6.46 -14.23 15.61
C HIS A 97 5.36 -13.17 15.83
N ILE A 98 5.06 -12.36 14.79
CA ILE A 98 4.03 -11.30 14.86
C ILE A 98 2.63 -11.90 14.98
N GLN A 99 2.33 -12.93 14.18
CA GLN A 99 1.01 -13.56 14.14
C GLN A 99 1.12 -15.08 13.95
N PRO A 100 1.26 -15.83 15.07
CA PRO A 100 1.45 -17.29 15.03
C PRO A 100 0.32 -18.06 14.34
N LYS A 101 -0.91 -17.49 14.32
CA LYS A 101 -2.09 -18.11 13.68
C LYS A 101 -2.10 -17.91 12.16
N TYR A 102 -1.28 -16.99 11.63
CA TYR A 102 -1.24 -16.72 10.21
C TYR A 102 -0.38 -17.76 9.48
N LYS A 103 -1.00 -18.44 8.52
CA LYS A 103 -0.30 -19.37 7.62
C LYS A 103 0.07 -18.62 6.34
N LEU A 104 1.34 -18.24 6.25
CA LEU A 104 1.91 -17.57 5.08
C LEU A 104 1.76 -18.44 3.83
N ALA A 105 1.66 -17.80 2.66
CA ALA A 105 1.72 -18.50 1.37
C ALA A 105 3.06 -19.26 1.25
N LYS A 106 3.03 -20.43 0.63
CA LYS A 106 4.19 -21.36 0.62
C LYS A 106 5.19 -21.08 -0.51
N SER A 107 4.78 -20.36 -1.56
CA SER A 107 5.64 -20.17 -2.72
C SER A 107 5.37 -18.86 -3.46
N ALA A 108 6.40 -18.34 -4.12
CA ALA A 108 6.33 -17.18 -5.02
C ALA A 108 5.26 -17.36 -6.10
N ASN A 109 5.02 -18.57 -6.57
CA ASN A 109 3.95 -18.86 -7.54
C ASN A 109 2.56 -18.62 -6.96
N THR A 110 2.36 -18.84 -5.66
CA THR A 110 1.09 -18.52 -5.00
C THR A 110 0.85 -17.00 -5.02
N ILE A 111 1.87 -16.21 -4.70
CA ILE A 111 1.78 -14.73 -4.77
C ILE A 111 1.51 -14.29 -6.21
N ARG A 112 2.22 -14.85 -7.19
CA ARG A 112 1.97 -14.55 -8.62
C ARG A 112 0.50 -14.81 -9.00
N SER A 113 -0.05 -15.95 -8.59
CA SER A 113 -1.46 -16.28 -8.86
C SER A 113 -2.42 -15.31 -8.20
N TRP A 114 -2.10 -14.81 -6.99
CA TRP A 114 -2.91 -13.80 -6.31
C TRP A 114 -2.85 -12.45 -7.03
N VAL A 115 -1.67 -12.03 -7.52
CA VAL A 115 -1.52 -10.80 -8.31
C VAL A 115 -2.37 -10.87 -9.57
N ILE A 116 -2.30 -11.98 -10.33
CA ILE A 116 -3.08 -12.17 -11.56
C ILE A 116 -4.58 -12.09 -11.25
N ARG A 117 -5.05 -12.83 -10.25
CA ARG A 117 -6.47 -12.81 -9.86
C ARG A 117 -6.93 -11.42 -9.45
N ASN A 118 -6.16 -10.74 -8.59
CA ASN A 118 -6.48 -9.38 -8.15
C ASN A 118 -6.51 -8.39 -9.33
N TYR A 119 -5.62 -8.56 -10.31
CA TYR A 119 -5.63 -7.77 -11.53
C TYR A 119 -6.90 -8.01 -12.35
N ASP A 120 -7.30 -9.28 -12.53
CA ASP A 120 -8.52 -9.62 -13.29
C ASP A 120 -9.77 -9.08 -12.61
N ASP A 121 -9.85 -9.19 -11.27
CA ASP A 121 -10.97 -8.65 -10.49
C ASP A 121 -11.05 -7.12 -10.62
N GLN A 122 -9.93 -6.40 -10.47
CA GLN A 122 -9.86 -4.95 -10.64
C GLN A 122 -10.17 -4.52 -12.07
N LYS A 123 -9.71 -5.28 -13.06
CA LYS A 123 -10.03 -5.02 -14.48
C LYS A 123 -11.54 -5.10 -14.73
N GLN A 124 -12.22 -6.08 -14.16
CA GLN A 124 -13.68 -6.18 -14.26
C GLN A 124 -14.40 -5.03 -13.56
N GLU A 125 -13.94 -4.64 -12.38
CA GLU A 125 -14.48 -3.49 -11.66
C GLU A 125 -14.35 -2.20 -12.48
N VAL A 126 -13.16 -1.90 -13.02
CA VAL A 126 -12.92 -0.74 -13.88
C VAL A 126 -13.82 -0.77 -15.12
N ARG A 127 -14.01 -1.94 -15.74
CA ARG A 127 -14.93 -2.08 -16.89
C ARG A 127 -16.37 -1.75 -16.52
N LEU A 128 -16.85 -2.21 -15.38
CA LEU A 128 -18.20 -1.91 -14.90
C LEU A 128 -18.35 -0.42 -14.56
N GLU A 129 -17.42 0.17 -13.87
CA GLU A 129 -17.42 1.60 -13.52
C GLU A 129 -17.38 2.47 -14.80
N THR A 130 -16.59 2.07 -15.80
CA THR A 130 -16.49 2.77 -17.09
C THR A 130 -17.81 2.70 -17.86
N LYS A 131 -18.45 1.52 -17.91
CA LYS A 131 -19.76 1.36 -18.56
C LYS A 131 -20.86 2.19 -17.90
N ASN A 132 -20.75 2.40 -16.60
CA ASN A 132 -21.71 3.12 -15.78
C ASN A 132 -21.33 4.58 -15.55
N ALA A 133 -20.37 5.13 -16.30
CA ALA A 133 -19.95 6.51 -16.16
C ALA A 133 -21.10 7.49 -16.43
N ILE A 134 -21.23 8.55 -15.60
CA ILE A 134 -22.35 9.50 -15.70
C ILE A 134 -22.23 10.39 -16.95
N LYS A 135 -21.01 10.68 -17.40
CA LYS A 135 -20.70 11.62 -18.48
C LYS A 135 -19.74 10.99 -19.48
N GLN A 136 -19.34 11.80 -20.48
CA GLN A 136 -18.31 11.40 -21.43
C GLN A 136 -17.02 11.01 -20.71
N ILE A 137 -16.40 9.94 -21.22
CA ILE A 137 -15.10 9.48 -20.79
C ILE A 137 -14.05 10.21 -21.61
N GLN A 138 -13.14 10.88 -20.93
CA GLN A 138 -11.94 11.46 -21.53
C GLN A 138 -10.79 10.48 -21.43
N MET A 139 -9.89 10.48 -22.40
CA MET A 139 -8.69 9.63 -22.36
C MET A 139 -7.45 10.50 -22.49
N SER A 140 -6.44 10.17 -21.69
CA SER A 140 -5.07 10.66 -21.82
C SER A 140 -4.20 9.53 -22.29
N ILE A 141 -3.36 9.84 -23.27
CA ILE A 141 -2.40 8.91 -23.84
C ILE A 141 -1.02 9.52 -23.65
N ASP A 142 -0.13 8.80 -23.00
CA ASP A 142 1.26 9.20 -22.84
C ASP A 142 2.16 8.08 -23.34
N TRP A 143 3.24 8.45 -24.00
CA TRP A 143 4.24 7.52 -24.50
C TRP A 143 5.62 7.91 -24.01
N ARG A 144 6.42 6.93 -23.68
CA ARG A 144 7.80 7.13 -23.17
C ARG A 144 8.73 6.08 -23.70
N THR A 145 9.98 6.48 -23.85
CA THR A 145 11.07 5.54 -24.10
C THR A 145 11.68 5.12 -22.76
N SER A 146 11.81 3.82 -22.54
CA SER A 146 12.53 3.32 -21.37
C SER A 146 14.02 3.64 -21.51
N PRO A 147 14.65 4.32 -20.54
CA PRO A 147 16.05 4.73 -20.66
C PRO A 147 17.03 3.55 -20.68
N HIS A 148 16.62 2.36 -20.18
CA HIS A 148 17.50 1.20 -20.05
C HIS A 148 17.33 0.15 -21.15
N THR A 149 16.15 0.08 -21.77
CA THR A 149 15.80 -1.00 -22.71
C THR A 149 15.52 -0.51 -24.12
N SER A 150 15.55 0.82 -24.34
CA SER A 150 15.12 1.45 -25.61
C SER A 150 13.71 1.03 -26.05
N MET A 151 12.90 0.50 -25.12
CA MET A 151 11.51 0.12 -25.37
C MET A 151 10.64 1.36 -25.37
N TYR A 152 9.74 1.44 -26.32
CA TYR A 152 8.72 2.47 -26.37
C TYR A 152 7.45 1.94 -25.74
N VAL A 153 6.93 2.64 -24.75
CA VAL A 153 5.74 2.22 -24.01
C VAL A 153 4.68 3.30 -24.11
N ILE A 154 3.44 2.90 -24.39
CA ILE A 154 2.28 3.77 -24.39
C ILE A 154 1.38 3.41 -23.18
N GLY A 155 1.00 4.43 -22.42
CA GLY A 155 0.02 4.33 -21.34
C GLY A 155 -1.30 5.01 -21.73
N ILE A 156 -2.41 4.37 -21.42
CA ILE A 156 -3.75 4.85 -21.70
C ILE A 156 -4.50 4.99 -20.39
N VAL A 157 -4.88 6.21 -20.01
CA VAL A 157 -5.60 6.52 -18.78
C VAL A 157 -6.98 7.08 -19.16
N SER A 158 -8.04 6.56 -18.56
CA SER A 158 -9.36 7.14 -18.69
C SER A 158 -9.68 8.10 -17.54
N HIS A 159 -10.50 9.11 -17.82
CA HIS A 159 -10.96 10.09 -16.84
C HIS A 159 -12.47 10.20 -16.94
N PHE A 160 -13.18 9.83 -15.89
CA PHE A 160 -14.64 9.89 -15.84
C PHE A 160 -15.16 10.08 -14.42
N THR A 161 -16.46 10.31 -14.30
CA THR A 161 -17.16 10.39 -13.03
C THR A 161 -17.99 9.13 -12.85
N SER A 162 -17.77 8.40 -11.76
CA SER A 162 -18.55 7.22 -11.39
C SER A 162 -20.00 7.60 -11.03
N GLN A 163 -20.90 6.62 -10.98
CA GLN A 163 -22.29 6.84 -10.53
C GLN A 163 -22.39 7.43 -9.12
N ARG A 164 -21.37 7.21 -8.28
CA ARG A 164 -21.27 7.78 -6.92
C ARG A 164 -20.78 9.22 -6.89
N GLY A 165 -20.51 9.83 -8.06
CA GLY A 165 -19.98 11.18 -8.16
C GLY A 165 -18.47 11.29 -7.97
N ASN A 166 -17.76 10.20 -7.79
CA ASN A 166 -16.31 10.19 -7.61
C ASN A 166 -15.58 10.34 -8.95
N ARG A 167 -14.52 11.17 -8.97
CA ARG A 167 -13.62 11.25 -10.11
C ARG A 167 -12.74 10.00 -10.14
N MET A 168 -12.75 9.32 -11.28
CA MET A 168 -12.00 8.11 -11.54
C MET A 168 -10.95 8.35 -12.62
N ASN A 169 -9.74 7.83 -12.43
CA ASN A 169 -8.62 7.95 -13.37
C ASN A 169 -7.88 6.61 -13.51
N PRO A 170 -8.56 5.51 -13.86
CA PRO A 170 -7.89 4.23 -13.98
C PRO A 170 -6.96 4.18 -15.20
N LEU A 171 -5.85 3.49 -15.05
CA LEU A 171 -4.97 3.08 -16.14
C LEU A 171 -5.63 1.91 -16.87
N LEU A 172 -6.01 2.11 -18.14
CA LEU A 172 -6.69 1.09 -18.94
C LEU A 172 -5.70 0.09 -19.56
N ALA A 173 -4.59 0.60 -20.07
CA ALA A 173 -3.59 -0.25 -20.70
C ALA A 173 -2.20 0.37 -20.61
N VAL A 174 -1.21 -0.51 -20.57
CA VAL A 174 0.19 -0.21 -20.86
C VAL A 174 0.62 -1.18 -21.95
N ARG A 175 1.12 -0.65 -23.07
CA ARG A 175 1.52 -1.48 -24.21
C ARG A 175 2.91 -1.08 -24.69
N GLU A 176 3.67 -2.04 -25.12
CA GLU A 176 4.88 -1.79 -25.89
C GLU A 176 4.53 -1.40 -27.31
N ILE A 177 5.26 -0.43 -27.87
CA ILE A 177 5.14 0.00 -29.26
C ILE A 177 6.23 -0.71 -30.04
N GLU A 178 5.86 -1.72 -30.79
CA GLU A 178 6.75 -2.45 -31.66
C GLU A 178 6.74 -1.83 -33.07
N GLY A 179 7.91 -1.62 -33.65
CA GLY A 179 8.05 -1.20 -35.05
C GLY A 179 7.85 0.30 -35.30
N SER A 180 6.98 0.66 -36.26
CA SER A 180 6.82 2.04 -36.73
C SER A 180 5.99 2.89 -35.75
N HIS A 181 6.48 4.11 -35.47
CA HIS A 181 5.78 5.11 -34.62
C HIS A 181 4.84 6.04 -35.43
N THR A 182 4.25 5.53 -36.50
CA THR A 182 3.27 6.29 -37.30
C THR A 182 1.98 6.48 -36.54
N GLY A 183 1.24 7.54 -36.84
CA GLY A 183 -0.06 7.81 -36.21
C GLY A 183 -1.04 6.65 -36.37
N ASN A 184 -1.02 5.92 -37.49
CA ASN A 184 -1.88 4.75 -37.70
C ASN A 184 -1.52 3.59 -36.77
N ALA A 185 -0.23 3.27 -36.62
CA ALA A 185 0.21 2.22 -35.72
C ALA A 185 -0.15 2.53 -34.25
N LEU A 186 0.03 3.79 -33.84
CA LEU A 186 -0.37 4.23 -32.50
C LEU A 186 -1.90 4.15 -32.29
N ALA A 187 -2.69 4.53 -33.31
CA ALA A 187 -4.15 4.43 -33.24
C ALA A 187 -4.61 2.97 -33.06
N GLU A 188 -4.02 2.01 -33.78
CA GLU A 188 -4.32 0.59 -33.64
C GLU A 188 -4.02 0.08 -32.21
N ILE A 189 -2.87 0.44 -31.64
CA ILE A 189 -2.49 0.06 -30.27
C ILE A 189 -3.50 0.63 -29.26
N VAL A 190 -3.92 1.90 -29.46
CA VAL A 190 -4.90 2.55 -28.57
C VAL A 190 -6.26 1.85 -28.67
N VAL A 191 -6.76 1.60 -29.87
CA VAL A 191 -8.03 0.89 -30.08
C VAL A 191 -8.00 -0.48 -29.43
N LYS A 192 -6.94 -1.24 -29.64
CA LYS A 192 -6.74 -2.56 -29.02
C LYS A 192 -6.72 -2.46 -27.49
N GLY A 193 -5.99 -1.49 -26.93
CA GLY A 193 -5.89 -1.30 -25.47
C GLY A 193 -7.21 -0.90 -24.80
N ILE A 194 -8.17 -0.33 -25.54
CA ILE A 194 -9.49 0.07 -25.04
C ILE A 194 -10.50 -1.08 -25.16
N THR A 195 -10.34 -1.95 -26.15
CA THR A 195 -11.32 -3.02 -26.45
C THR A 195 -11.06 -4.32 -25.69
N GLU A 196 -9.85 -4.54 -25.18
CA GLU A 196 -9.49 -5.67 -24.32
C GLU A 196 -9.91 -5.49 -22.86
#